data_c9ca7a61cf343cede37f69ca906d8cd6
#
_entry.id   c9ca7a61cf343cede37f69ca906d8cd6
#
_cell.length_a   1.000
_cell.length_b   1.000
_cell.length_c   1.000
_cell.angle_alpha   90.00
_cell.angle_beta   90.00
_cell.angle_gamma   90.00
#
_symmetry.space_group_name_H-M   'P 1'
#
loop_
_entity.id
_entity.type
_entity.pdbx_description
1 polymer ?
#
loop_
_entity_poly.entity_id
_entity_poly.type
_entity_poly.pdbx_seq_one_letter_code
_entity_poly.pdbx_strand_id
1 'polypeptide(L)'
;PVLEELKAAYDTYKDDPDFQADLRALLREYAGRPTPLSYCDRLTERIGGARIYAKREDLCHTGAHKINNTLGQILLATRMGKERIIAETGAGQHGVATATVCAKFGVDCVIYMGAEDMERQRLNVERMELLGAEVRAATSCSQTLKEATNEAIRAWVSNTDDTFSVSYNHLQAHETREELV
;
A
#
# COMPACT_ATOMS: atom_id res chain seq x y z
N PRO A 1 16.32 2.48 17.32
CA PRO A 1 15.45 3.60 17.73
C PRO A 1 14.16 3.65 16.93
N VAL A 2 14.20 3.87 15.58
CA VAL A 2 12.96 4.03 14.77
C VAL A 2 12.10 2.77 14.71
N LEU A 3 12.68 1.59 14.62
CA LEU A 3 11.95 0.33 14.65
C LEU A 3 11.34 0.04 16.02
N GLU A 4 11.98 0.49 17.09
CA GLU A 4 11.44 0.39 18.45
C GLU A 4 10.26 1.34 18.65
N GLU A 5 10.34 2.56 18.11
CA GLU A 5 9.24 3.52 18.08
C GLU A 5 8.03 2.93 17.32
N LEU A 6 8.26 2.40 16.11
CA LEU A 6 7.22 1.77 15.32
C LEU A 6 6.59 0.56 16.04
N LYS A 7 7.42 -0.29 16.64
CA LYS A 7 6.95 -1.42 17.42
C LYS A 7 6.10 -0.98 18.61
N ALA A 8 6.55 0.01 19.35
CA ALA A 8 5.81 0.55 20.50
C ALA A 8 4.46 1.14 20.08
N ALA A 9 4.41 1.88 18.98
CA ALA A 9 3.17 2.41 18.41
C ALA A 9 2.23 1.28 17.97
N TYR A 10 2.74 0.29 17.25
CA TYR A 10 1.96 -0.87 16.84
C TYR A 10 1.38 -1.62 18.04
N ASP A 11 2.21 -1.92 19.05
CA ASP A 11 1.77 -2.60 20.27
C ASP A 11 0.73 -1.80 21.07
N THR A 12 0.78 -0.46 20.99
CA THR A 12 -0.21 0.43 21.61
C THR A 12 -1.56 0.41 20.86
N TYR A 13 -1.53 0.47 19.54
CA TYR A 13 -2.74 0.71 18.74
C TYR A 13 -3.38 -0.55 18.15
N LYS A 14 -2.65 -1.67 18.01
CA LYS A 14 -3.18 -2.89 17.37
C LYS A 14 -4.47 -3.43 18.03
N ASP A 15 -4.61 -3.31 19.34
CA ASP A 15 -5.77 -3.77 20.12
C ASP A 15 -6.61 -2.60 20.67
N ASP A 16 -6.26 -1.36 20.32
CA ASP A 16 -7.00 -0.17 20.74
C ASP A 16 -8.38 -0.13 20.09
N PRO A 17 -9.48 -0.04 20.85
CA PRO A 17 -10.83 -0.10 20.32
C PRO A 17 -11.16 1.03 19.34
N ASP A 18 -10.66 2.24 19.57
CA ASP A 18 -10.92 3.41 18.73
C ASP A 18 -10.14 3.29 17.41
N PHE A 19 -8.86 2.87 17.46
CA PHE A 19 -8.08 2.58 16.26
C PHE A 19 -8.77 1.51 15.42
N GLN A 20 -9.22 0.43 16.03
CA GLN A 20 -9.89 -0.66 15.33
C GLN A 20 -11.26 -0.24 14.76
N ALA A 21 -11.97 0.65 15.44
CA ALA A 21 -13.23 1.20 14.94
C ALA A 21 -12.99 2.08 13.70
N ASP A 22 -12.01 2.98 13.77
CA ASP A 22 -11.62 3.85 12.66
C ASP A 22 -11.14 3.04 11.45
N LEU A 23 -10.30 2.04 11.67
CA LEU A 23 -9.81 1.16 10.61
C LEU A 23 -10.97 0.39 9.94
N ARG A 24 -11.89 -0.18 10.73
CA ARG A 24 -13.07 -0.87 10.18
C ARG A 24 -13.97 0.07 9.39
N ALA A 25 -14.16 1.30 9.84
CA ALA A 25 -14.92 2.31 9.11
C ALA A 25 -14.26 2.65 7.78
N LEU A 26 -12.96 2.91 7.77
CA LEU A 26 -12.18 3.18 6.56
C LEU A 26 -12.21 2.01 5.57
N LEU A 27 -12.06 0.78 6.06
CA LEU A 27 -12.11 -0.41 5.20
C LEU A 27 -13.50 -0.59 4.58
N ARG A 28 -14.58 -0.34 5.32
CA ARG A 28 -15.96 -0.47 4.82
C ARG A 28 -16.33 0.67 3.89
N GLU A 29 -16.10 1.92 4.31
CA GLU A 29 -16.68 3.10 3.66
C GLU A 29 -15.78 3.67 2.56
N TYR A 30 -14.48 3.49 2.68
CA TYR A 30 -13.52 4.03 1.72
C TYR A 30 -12.88 2.95 0.83
N ALA A 31 -12.44 1.83 1.40
CA ALA A 31 -11.90 0.74 0.60
C ALA A 31 -12.97 -0.11 -0.09
N GLY A 32 -14.20 -0.14 0.41
CA GLY A 32 -15.30 -0.92 -0.16
C GLY A 32 -15.32 -2.39 0.27
N ARG A 33 -14.87 -2.69 1.50
CA ARG A 33 -14.87 -4.06 2.02
C ARG A 33 -16.14 -4.38 2.82
N PRO A 34 -16.52 -5.68 2.88
CA PRO A 34 -15.92 -6.82 2.19
C PRO A 34 -16.22 -6.82 0.69
N THR A 35 -15.22 -7.19 -0.12
CA THR A 35 -15.42 -7.36 -1.57
C THR A 35 -16.19 -8.67 -1.86
N PRO A 36 -16.98 -8.74 -2.95
CA PRO A 36 -17.74 -9.94 -3.28
C PRO A 36 -16.86 -11.13 -3.64
N LEU A 37 -17.41 -12.31 -3.44
CA LEU A 37 -16.94 -13.56 -4.03
C LEU A 37 -17.87 -13.91 -5.20
N SER A 38 -17.38 -13.73 -6.44
CA SER A 38 -18.20 -13.91 -7.65
C SER A 38 -17.94 -15.26 -8.29
N TYR A 39 -18.98 -15.98 -8.60
CA TYR A 39 -18.88 -17.23 -9.36
C TYR A 39 -18.57 -16.93 -10.84
N CYS A 40 -17.56 -17.63 -11.38
CA CYS A 40 -17.11 -17.51 -12.76
C CYS A 40 -17.69 -18.68 -13.58
N ASP A 41 -18.97 -18.60 -13.92
CA ASP A 41 -19.74 -19.64 -14.59
C ASP A 41 -19.10 -20.08 -15.91
N ARG A 42 -18.90 -19.16 -16.85
CA ARG A 42 -18.32 -19.44 -18.16
C ARG A 42 -16.89 -19.99 -18.08
N LEU A 43 -16.09 -19.54 -17.12
CA LEU A 43 -14.75 -20.06 -16.92
C LEU A 43 -14.79 -21.48 -16.35
N THR A 44 -15.68 -21.71 -15.37
CA THR A 44 -15.93 -23.04 -14.80
C THR A 44 -16.37 -24.05 -15.88
N GLU A 45 -17.32 -23.68 -16.71
CA GLU A 45 -17.81 -24.52 -17.82
C GLU A 45 -16.69 -24.81 -18.84
N ARG A 46 -15.93 -23.80 -19.23
CA ARG A 46 -14.85 -23.94 -20.23
C ARG A 46 -13.71 -24.83 -19.79
N ILE A 47 -13.34 -24.76 -18.52
CA ILE A 47 -12.23 -25.55 -17.96
C ILE A 47 -12.70 -26.93 -17.55
N GLY A 48 -13.93 -27.05 -17.06
CA GLY A 48 -14.47 -28.27 -16.45
C GLY A 48 -13.87 -28.53 -15.05
N GLY A 49 -14.54 -29.38 -14.26
CA GLY A 49 -14.07 -29.77 -12.93
C GLY A 49 -14.57 -28.86 -11.79
N ALA A 50 -13.67 -28.30 -11.00
CA ALA A 50 -14.03 -27.52 -9.81
C ALA A 50 -14.70 -26.19 -10.16
N ARG A 51 -15.64 -25.75 -9.32
CA ARG A 51 -16.25 -24.42 -9.42
C ARG A 51 -15.21 -23.33 -9.14
N ILE A 52 -15.10 -22.35 -10.04
CA ILE A 52 -14.15 -21.26 -9.97
C ILE A 52 -14.84 -19.98 -9.46
N TYR A 53 -14.28 -19.38 -8.43
CA TYR A 53 -14.75 -18.13 -7.87
C TYR A 53 -13.63 -17.09 -7.88
N ALA A 54 -13.98 -15.84 -8.16
CA ALA A 54 -13.08 -14.70 -8.06
C ALA A 54 -13.39 -13.90 -6.81
N LYS A 55 -12.39 -13.72 -5.93
CA LYS A 55 -12.45 -12.73 -4.86
C LYS A 55 -12.17 -11.36 -5.48
N ARG A 56 -13.17 -10.49 -5.52
CA ARG A 56 -13.19 -9.27 -6.33
C ARG A 56 -12.42 -8.12 -5.69
N GLU A 57 -11.12 -8.29 -5.46
CA GLU A 57 -10.25 -7.21 -4.94
C GLU A 57 -10.03 -6.06 -5.95
N ASP A 58 -10.38 -6.28 -7.20
CA ASP A 58 -10.48 -5.24 -8.25
C ASP A 58 -11.58 -4.19 -7.96
N LEU A 59 -12.54 -4.52 -7.11
CA LEU A 59 -13.60 -3.61 -6.67
C LEU A 59 -13.22 -2.77 -5.43
N CYS A 60 -12.06 -3.02 -4.83
CA CYS A 60 -11.53 -2.11 -3.83
C CYS A 60 -11.26 -0.74 -4.45
N HIS A 61 -11.38 0.32 -3.65
CA HIS A 61 -10.95 1.66 -4.06
C HIS A 61 -9.50 1.62 -4.57
N THR A 62 -9.19 2.34 -5.63
CA THR A 62 -7.96 2.28 -6.44
C THR A 62 -7.83 1.08 -7.39
N GLY A 63 -8.76 0.13 -7.37
CA GLY A 63 -8.79 -1.02 -8.28
C GLY A 63 -7.92 -2.21 -7.89
N ALA A 64 -7.38 -2.22 -6.65
CA ALA A 64 -6.54 -3.30 -6.15
C ALA A 64 -6.57 -3.40 -4.62
N HIS A 65 -6.08 -4.52 -4.08
CA HIS A 65 -6.05 -4.79 -2.64
C HIS A 65 -5.10 -3.88 -1.83
N LYS A 66 -4.20 -3.16 -2.47
CA LYS A 66 -3.17 -2.33 -1.80
C LYS A 66 -3.74 -1.26 -0.87
N ILE A 67 -4.93 -0.74 -1.18
CA ILE A 67 -5.61 0.25 -0.34
C ILE A 67 -5.86 -0.23 1.09
N ASN A 68 -6.07 -1.54 1.29
CA ASN A 68 -6.32 -2.11 2.62
C ASN A 68 -5.11 -1.91 3.54
N ASN A 69 -3.93 -2.24 3.03
CA ASN A 69 -2.67 -2.09 3.74
C ASN A 69 -2.33 -0.62 4.00
N THR A 70 -2.46 0.23 2.99
CA THR A 70 -2.11 1.65 3.11
C THR A 70 -3.03 2.39 4.09
N LEU A 71 -4.32 2.03 4.19
CA LEU A 71 -5.24 2.58 5.18
C LEU A 71 -4.82 2.27 6.63
N GLY A 72 -4.39 1.04 6.91
CA GLY A 72 -3.88 0.69 8.23
C GLY A 72 -2.60 1.44 8.59
N GLN A 73 -1.68 1.55 7.64
CA GLN A 73 -0.39 2.21 7.87
C GLN A 73 -0.54 3.73 8.00
N ILE A 74 -1.36 4.38 7.17
CA ILE A 74 -1.58 5.83 7.32
C ILE A 74 -2.27 6.17 8.63
N LEU A 75 -3.24 5.36 9.06
CA LEU A 75 -3.90 5.56 10.34
C LEU A 75 -2.92 5.44 11.51
N LEU A 76 -2.00 4.46 11.46
CA LEU A 76 -0.93 4.34 12.44
C LEU A 76 0.03 5.53 12.39
N ALA A 77 0.49 5.93 11.21
CA ALA A 77 1.39 7.05 11.03
C ALA A 77 0.82 8.36 11.59
N THR A 78 -0.46 8.64 11.33
CA THR A 78 -1.13 9.83 11.87
C THR A 78 -1.29 9.78 13.38
N ARG A 79 -1.54 8.60 13.98
CA ARG A 79 -1.54 8.43 15.45
C ARG A 79 -0.14 8.60 16.08
N MET A 80 0.92 8.35 15.30
CA MET A 80 2.31 8.63 15.68
C MET A 80 2.69 10.10 15.49
N GLY A 81 1.83 10.94 14.94
CA GLY A 81 2.12 12.34 14.65
C GLY A 81 3.06 12.56 13.47
N LYS A 82 3.17 11.58 12.56
CA LYS A 82 3.98 11.73 11.36
C LYS A 82 3.26 12.60 10.32
N GLU A 83 3.99 13.54 9.75
CA GLU A 83 3.47 14.56 8.83
C GLU A 83 3.78 14.23 7.36
N ARG A 84 4.70 13.30 7.13
CA ARG A 84 5.16 12.91 5.81
C ARG A 84 5.19 11.40 5.65
N ILE A 85 4.70 10.96 4.50
CA ILE A 85 4.72 9.54 4.10
C ILE A 85 5.67 9.36 2.93
N ILE A 86 6.47 8.32 2.99
CA ILE A 86 7.22 7.84 1.83
C ILE A 86 6.85 6.39 1.52
N ALA A 87 6.93 6.02 0.25
CA ALA A 87 6.78 4.63 -0.16
C ALA A 87 7.61 4.34 -1.42
N GLU A 88 7.92 3.07 -1.61
CA GLU A 88 8.45 2.55 -2.86
C GLU A 88 7.34 1.90 -3.69
N THR A 89 7.51 1.88 -5.01
CA THR A 89 6.60 1.17 -5.90
C THR A 89 7.31 0.69 -7.18
N GLY A 90 6.94 -0.48 -7.68
CA GLY A 90 7.38 -1.00 -8.98
C GLY A 90 6.30 -0.76 -10.03
N ALA A 91 5.27 -1.63 -10.08
CA ALA A 91 4.16 -1.47 -11.04
C ALA A 91 3.24 -0.27 -10.77
N GLY A 92 3.46 0.51 -9.72
CA GLY A 92 2.73 1.73 -9.40
C GLY A 92 1.49 1.55 -8.52
N GLN A 93 0.94 0.37 -8.36
CA GLN A 93 -0.32 0.16 -7.61
C GLN A 93 -0.19 0.49 -6.12
N HIS A 94 0.95 0.16 -5.50
CA HIS A 94 1.22 0.53 -4.12
C HIS A 94 1.38 2.04 -3.97
N GLY A 95 2.10 2.68 -4.88
CA GLY A 95 2.25 4.13 -4.92
C GLY A 95 0.91 4.86 -5.07
N VAL A 96 0.06 4.43 -6.01
CA VAL A 96 -1.29 5.00 -6.18
C VAL A 96 -2.13 4.85 -4.90
N ALA A 97 -2.11 3.68 -4.26
CA ALA A 97 -2.84 3.48 -3.02
C ALA A 97 -2.30 4.38 -1.88
N THR A 98 -0.96 4.51 -1.76
CA THR A 98 -0.33 5.39 -0.78
C THR A 98 -0.68 6.86 -1.05
N ALA A 99 -0.53 7.34 -2.28
CA ALA A 99 -0.90 8.69 -2.66
C ALA A 99 -2.39 8.99 -2.37
N THR A 100 -3.27 8.01 -2.63
CA THR A 100 -4.72 8.13 -2.36
C THR A 100 -5.01 8.34 -0.87
N VAL A 101 -4.39 7.55 0.01
CA VAL A 101 -4.62 7.72 1.45
C VAL A 101 -3.96 8.98 1.99
N CYS A 102 -2.79 9.38 1.48
CA CYS A 102 -2.15 10.63 1.85
C CYS A 102 -3.00 11.84 1.48
N ALA A 103 -3.57 11.86 0.27
CA ALA A 103 -4.52 12.90 -0.15
C ALA A 103 -5.75 12.96 0.76
N LYS A 104 -6.30 11.80 1.15
CA LYS A 104 -7.45 11.73 2.07
C LYS A 104 -7.13 12.29 3.45
N PHE A 105 -5.94 12.01 3.98
CA PHE A 105 -5.54 12.40 5.34
C PHE A 105 -4.84 13.77 5.38
N GLY A 106 -4.55 14.39 4.24
CA GLY A 106 -3.86 15.68 4.16
C GLY A 106 -2.40 15.61 4.61
N VAL A 107 -1.71 14.51 4.30
CA VAL A 107 -0.32 14.26 4.69
C VAL A 107 0.57 14.29 3.45
N ASP A 108 1.77 14.87 3.57
CA ASP A 108 2.74 14.93 2.50
C ASP A 108 3.16 13.54 2.02
N CYS A 109 3.26 13.36 0.70
CA CYS A 109 3.54 12.06 0.09
C CYS A 109 4.68 12.12 -0.91
N VAL A 110 5.69 11.27 -0.72
CA VAL A 110 6.78 11.06 -1.68
C VAL A 110 6.86 9.59 -2.07
N ILE A 111 6.76 9.31 -3.36
CA ILE A 111 6.82 7.95 -3.91
C ILE A 111 8.11 7.77 -4.69
N TYR A 112 8.89 6.76 -4.31
CA TYR A 112 10.08 6.35 -5.05
C TYR A 112 9.72 5.26 -6.06
N MET A 113 10.09 5.45 -7.32
CA MET A 113 9.83 4.50 -8.39
C MET A 113 11.04 4.42 -9.33
N GLY A 114 11.38 3.23 -9.80
CA GLY A 114 12.46 3.08 -10.76
C GLY A 114 12.15 3.85 -12.05
N ALA A 115 13.16 4.53 -12.61
CA ALA A 115 12.96 5.36 -13.81
C ALA A 115 12.40 4.54 -15.00
N GLU A 116 12.86 3.30 -15.18
CA GLU A 116 12.35 2.38 -16.19
C GLU A 116 10.89 1.96 -15.93
N ASP A 117 10.55 1.74 -14.67
CA ASP A 117 9.18 1.41 -14.26
C ASP A 117 8.24 2.61 -14.42
N MET A 118 8.70 3.85 -14.18
CA MET A 118 7.92 5.07 -14.42
C MET A 118 7.51 5.21 -15.88
N GLU A 119 8.42 4.90 -16.80
CA GLU A 119 8.12 4.96 -18.23
C GLU A 119 7.10 3.90 -18.63
N ARG A 120 7.27 2.66 -18.16
CA ARG A 120 6.34 1.54 -18.40
C ARG A 120 4.95 1.76 -17.81
N GLN A 121 4.87 2.43 -16.68
CA GLN A 121 3.66 2.60 -15.86
C GLN A 121 3.23 4.07 -15.74
N ARG A 122 3.43 4.84 -16.81
CA ARG A 122 3.18 6.29 -16.85
C ARG A 122 1.80 6.69 -16.33
N LEU A 123 0.76 5.92 -16.64
CA LEU A 123 -0.60 6.20 -16.15
C LEU A 123 -0.67 6.18 -14.61
N ASN A 124 0.06 5.29 -13.94
CA ASN A 124 0.11 5.25 -12.49
C ASN A 124 0.91 6.42 -11.92
N VAL A 125 1.98 6.86 -12.59
CA VAL A 125 2.72 8.07 -12.23
C VAL A 125 1.81 9.29 -12.28
N GLU A 126 1.10 9.49 -13.38
CA GLU A 126 0.14 10.59 -13.54
C GLU A 126 -0.97 10.57 -12.47
N ARG A 127 -1.46 9.39 -12.07
CA ARG A 127 -2.42 9.25 -10.97
C ARG A 127 -1.84 9.69 -9.63
N MET A 128 -0.61 9.31 -9.32
CA MET A 128 0.07 9.69 -8.07
C MET A 128 0.27 11.20 -8.00
N GLU A 129 0.73 11.81 -9.08
CA GLU A 129 0.93 13.26 -9.20
C GLU A 129 -0.40 14.03 -9.10
N LEU A 130 -1.46 13.55 -9.75
CA LEU A 130 -2.81 14.13 -9.67
C LEU A 130 -3.36 14.12 -8.22
N LEU A 131 -2.98 13.12 -7.44
CA LEU A 131 -3.33 13.00 -6.01
C LEU A 131 -2.44 13.85 -5.10
N GLY A 132 -1.48 14.60 -5.66
CA GLY A 132 -0.60 15.50 -4.94
C GLY A 132 0.69 14.86 -4.42
N ALA A 133 0.97 13.61 -4.78
CA ALA A 133 2.23 12.97 -4.40
C ALA A 133 3.39 13.45 -5.29
N GLU A 134 4.57 13.64 -4.69
CA GLU A 134 5.82 13.79 -5.42
C GLU A 134 6.34 12.42 -5.83
N VAL A 135 6.52 12.18 -7.13
CA VAL A 135 7.11 10.92 -7.63
C VAL A 135 8.57 11.13 -7.98
N ARG A 136 9.45 10.42 -7.29
CA ARG A 136 10.91 10.51 -7.46
C ARG A 136 11.46 9.30 -8.19
N ALA A 137 12.18 9.55 -9.27
CA ALA A 137 12.85 8.51 -10.05
C ALA A 137 14.08 7.97 -9.35
N ALA A 138 14.16 6.65 -9.13
CA ALA A 138 15.40 5.97 -8.78
C ALA A 138 16.16 5.64 -10.08
N THR A 139 17.29 6.30 -10.30
CA THR A 139 18.05 6.25 -11.56
C THR A 139 19.32 5.40 -11.47
N SER A 140 19.64 4.83 -10.32
CA SER A 140 20.82 3.99 -10.13
C SER A 140 20.59 2.55 -10.64
N CYS A 141 21.67 1.87 -11.03
CA CYS A 141 21.69 0.44 -11.40
C CYS A 141 20.57 0.02 -12.38
N SER A 142 19.69 -0.89 -11.97
CA SER A 142 18.62 -1.45 -12.80
C SER A 142 17.42 -0.51 -13.00
N GLN A 143 17.36 0.61 -12.28
CA GLN A 143 16.27 1.60 -12.36
C GLN A 143 14.86 1.01 -12.13
N THR A 144 14.77 -0.02 -11.27
CA THR A 144 13.56 -0.77 -10.97
C THR A 144 13.22 -0.70 -9.48
N LEU A 145 12.24 -1.51 -9.04
CA LEU A 145 11.75 -1.56 -7.65
C LEU A 145 12.86 -1.67 -6.60
N LYS A 146 13.93 -2.44 -6.86
CA LYS A 146 15.03 -2.60 -5.90
C LYS A 146 15.70 -1.27 -5.56
N GLU A 147 15.97 -0.48 -6.57
CA GLU A 147 16.60 0.85 -6.41
C GLU A 147 15.63 1.84 -5.76
N ALA A 148 14.34 1.79 -6.15
CA ALA A 148 13.29 2.57 -5.50
C ALA A 148 13.21 2.27 -4.00
N THR A 149 13.26 1.00 -3.62
CA THR A 149 13.28 0.57 -2.21
C THR A 149 14.51 1.11 -1.47
N ASN A 150 15.69 1.01 -2.07
CA ASN A 150 16.91 1.53 -1.47
C ASN A 150 16.87 3.06 -1.25
N GLU A 151 16.36 3.81 -2.22
CA GLU A 151 16.20 5.27 -2.10
C GLU A 151 15.17 5.65 -1.03
N ALA A 152 14.02 4.95 -1.00
CA ALA A 152 13.00 5.15 0.02
C ALA A 152 13.54 4.90 1.43
N ILE A 153 14.26 3.80 1.64
CA ILE A 153 14.87 3.47 2.94
C ILE A 153 15.90 4.53 3.34
N ARG A 154 16.77 4.99 2.43
CA ARG A 154 17.75 6.05 2.72
C ARG A 154 17.05 7.34 3.14
N ALA A 155 16.00 7.75 2.40
CA ALA A 155 15.23 8.94 2.73
C ALA A 155 14.54 8.83 4.09
N TRP A 156 13.99 7.66 4.40
CA TRP A 156 13.36 7.39 5.69
C TRP A 156 14.35 7.47 6.86
N VAL A 157 15.46 6.74 6.76
CA VAL A 157 16.49 6.71 7.83
C VAL A 157 17.07 8.10 8.12
N SER A 158 17.10 8.97 7.10
CA SER A 158 17.58 10.36 7.25
C SER A 158 16.55 11.32 7.87
N ASN A 159 15.26 10.93 7.95
CA ASN A 159 14.16 11.81 8.37
C ASN A 159 13.12 11.03 9.21
N THR A 160 13.56 10.28 10.21
CA THR A 160 12.69 9.40 10.98
C THR A 160 11.72 10.12 11.90
N ASP A 161 12.00 11.38 12.27
CA ASP A 161 11.21 12.12 13.26
C ASP A 161 9.82 12.47 12.74
N ASP A 162 9.73 12.93 11.49
CA ASP A 162 8.50 13.39 10.85
C ASP A 162 7.96 12.43 9.78
N THR A 163 8.78 11.47 9.34
CA THR A 163 8.51 10.63 8.17
C THR A 163 8.19 9.19 8.55
N PHE A 164 7.12 8.64 7.96
CA PHE A 164 6.76 7.23 8.04
C PHE A 164 6.94 6.56 6.69
N SER A 165 7.56 5.38 6.68
CA SER A 165 7.70 4.56 5.46
C SER A 165 6.56 3.57 5.36
N VAL A 166 5.69 3.75 4.37
CA VAL A 166 4.61 2.82 4.04
C VAL A 166 5.17 1.80 3.07
N SER A 167 5.47 0.62 3.56
CA SER A 167 6.06 -0.44 2.73
C SER A 167 5.09 -1.60 2.51
N TYR A 168 5.14 -2.17 1.31
CA TYR A 168 4.50 -3.43 1.00
C TYR A 168 5.54 -4.55 1.09
N ASN A 169 5.57 -5.22 2.22
CA ASN A 169 6.55 -6.27 2.44
C ASN A 169 6.18 -7.56 1.70
N HIS A 170 7.09 -8.07 0.88
CA HIS A 170 6.96 -9.37 0.24
C HIS A 170 6.93 -10.55 1.23
N LEU A 171 7.34 -10.34 2.47
CA LEU A 171 7.27 -11.36 3.53
C LEU A 171 5.83 -11.80 3.82
N GLN A 172 4.85 -10.90 3.74
CA GLN A 172 3.43 -11.27 3.91
C GLN A 172 2.91 -12.23 2.81
N ALA A 173 3.50 -12.22 1.63
CA ALA A 173 3.13 -13.16 0.58
C ALA A 173 3.63 -14.59 0.85
N HIS A 174 4.63 -14.76 1.71
CA HIS A 174 5.11 -16.07 2.16
C HIS A 174 4.30 -16.61 3.34
N GLU A 175 3.89 -15.77 4.28
CA GLU A 175 3.06 -16.16 5.42
C GLU A 175 1.67 -16.65 5.01
N THR A 176 1.04 -16.00 4.03
CA THR A 176 -0.25 -16.47 3.47
C THR A 176 -0.17 -17.79 2.72
N ARG A 177 1.01 -18.28 2.38
CA ARG A 177 1.18 -19.60 1.77
C ARG A 177 1.22 -20.74 2.77
N GLU A 178 1.63 -20.50 4.01
CA GLU A 178 1.68 -21.51 5.07
C GLU A 178 0.36 -21.68 5.82
N GLU A 179 -0.50 -20.63 5.83
CA GLU A 179 -1.82 -20.70 6.45
C GLU A 179 -2.94 -21.30 5.55
N LEU A 180 -2.64 -21.64 4.31
CA LEU A 180 -3.60 -22.20 3.34
C LEU A 180 -3.39 -23.69 3.05
N VAL A 181 -2.69 -24.44 3.92
CA VAL A 181 -2.56 -25.90 3.85
C VAL A 181 -3.34 -26.57 4.97
#